data_22c3937c32fcf9b27bef3af784faef95
#
_entry.id   22c3937c32fcf9b27bef3af784faef95
#
_cell.length_a   1.000
_cell.length_b   1.000
_cell.length_c   1.000
_cell.angle_alpha   90.00
_cell.angle_beta   90.00
_cell.angle_gamma   90.00
#
_symmetry.space_group_name_H-M   'P 1'
#
loop_
_entity.id
_entity.type
_entity.pdbx_description
1 polymer ?
#
loop_
_entity_poly.entity_id
_entity_poly.type
_entity_poly.pdbx_seq_one_letter_code
_entity_poly.pdbx_strand_id
1 'polypeptide(L)'
;MARRGVRMGVRAAAALIVLGLPVAFDGLASARGGAMSAAREVDLMNLLVQDCGSCHGLTMNGGLGSPLLPANLEGKDVEVLADVILDGIPETPMPPWRGQLSEAEALWMARQLKKGIE
;
A
#
# COMPACT_ATOMS: atom_id res chain seq x y z
N MET A 1 79.52 -24.70 41.84
CA MET A 1 78.67 -25.15 40.69
C MET A 1 77.31 -24.55 40.86
N ALA A 2 77.00 -23.49 40.07
CA ALA A 2 75.76 -22.70 40.17
C ALA A 2 74.75 -23.26 39.25
N ARG A 3 73.56 -23.60 39.74
CA ARG A 3 72.34 -23.92 38.87
C ARG A 3 71.45 -22.67 38.81
N ARG A 4 71.42 -22.06 37.63
CA ARG A 4 70.54 -20.96 37.33
C ARG A 4 69.10 -21.49 37.12
N GLY A 5 68.18 -21.08 37.97
CA GLY A 5 66.76 -21.35 37.82
C GLY A 5 66.12 -20.42 36.74
N VAL A 6 65.55 -21.00 35.73
CA VAL A 6 64.79 -20.29 34.71
C VAL A 6 63.40 -19.96 35.27
N ARG A 7 63.09 -18.68 35.44
CA ARG A 7 61.73 -18.21 35.75
C ARG A 7 60.92 -18.12 34.49
N MET A 8 59.95 -19.01 34.39
CA MET A 8 58.96 -19.03 33.30
C MET A 8 57.86 -18.00 33.62
N GLY A 9 57.90 -16.90 32.90
CA GLY A 9 56.88 -15.85 33.01
C GLY A 9 55.56 -16.30 32.39
N VAL A 10 54.55 -16.35 33.23
CA VAL A 10 53.17 -16.60 32.79
C VAL A 10 52.66 -15.31 32.13
N ARG A 11 52.48 -15.34 30.81
CA ARG A 11 51.83 -14.28 30.08
C ARG A 11 50.31 -14.48 30.22
N ALA A 12 49.68 -13.58 30.99
CA ALA A 12 48.22 -13.51 31.05
C ALA A 12 47.67 -13.03 29.69
N ALA A 13 46.96 -13.90 28.99
CA ALA A 13 46.21 -13.53 27.82
C ALA A 13 44.89 -12.86 28.26
N ALA A 14 44.79 -11.56 28.03
CA ALA A 14 43.54 -10.84 28.21
C ALA A 14 42.57 -11.24 27.12
N ALA A 15 41.54 -12.00 27.45
CA ALA A 15 40.42 -12.30 26.55
C ALA A 15 39.52 -11.06 26.44
N LEU A 16 39.55 -10.41 25.29
CA LEU A 16 38.57 -9.38 24.92
C LEU A 16 37.23 -10.06 24.66
N ILE A 17 36.32 -9.93 25.62
CA ILE A 17 34.90 -10.32 25.43
C ILE A 17 34.26 -9.19 24.61
N VAL A 18 34.08 -9.42 23.30
CA VAL A 18 33.26 -8.58 22.44
C VAL A 18 31.82 -8.90 22.80
N LEU A 19 31.17 -8.04 23.59
CA LEU A 19 29.71 -8.07 23.76
C LEU A 19 29.08 -7.67 22.41
N GLY A 20 28.70 -8.67 21.64
CA GLY A 20 27.84 -8.49 20.47
C GLY A 20 26.44 -8.07 20.92
N LEU A 21 26.11 -6.80 20.76
CA LEU A 21 24.72 -6.33 20.85
C LEU A 21 23.90 -7.02 19.75
N PRO A 22 22.76 -7.65 20.08
CA PRO A 22 21.85 -8.11 19.04
C PRO A 22 21.27 -6.88 18.33
N VAL A 23 21.63 -6.70 17.08
CA VAL A 23 20.90 -5.78 16.20
C VAL A 23 19.54 -6.42 15.99
N ALA A 24 18.53 -5.92 16.69
CA ALA A 24 17.14 -6.25 16.41
C ALA A 24 16.84 -5.73 14.99
N PHE A 25 16.88 -6.63 14.03
CA PHE A 25 16.32 -6.39 12.70
C PHE A 25 14.81 -6.40 12.90
N ASP A 26 14.23 -5.24 13.17
CA ASP A 26 12.79 -5.05 13.04
C ASP A 26 12.46 -5.31 11.59
N GLY A 27 12.18 -6.59 11.30
CA GLY A 27 11.64 -7.03 10.03
C GLY A 27 10.34 -6.26 9.81
N LEU A 28 10.34 -5.38 8.79
CA LEU A 28 9.13 -4.86 8.21
C LEU A 28 8.27 -6.07 7.81
N ALA A 29 7.44 -6.53 8.73
CA ALA A 29 6.35 -7.42 8.44
C ALA A 29 5.43 -6.66 7.48
N SER A 30 5.61 -6.95 6.20
CA SER A 30 4.70 -6.51 5.15
C SER A 30 3.33 -7.07 5.52
N ALA A 31 2.51 -6.28 6.18
CA ALA A 31 1.15 -6.63 6.56
C ALA A 31 0.32 -6.73 5.26
N ARG A 32 0.35 -7.92 4.67
CA ARG A 32 -0.65 -8.31 3.68
C ARG A 32 -1.99 -8.38 4.40
N GLY A 33 -2.79 -7.34 4.26
CA GLY A 33 -4.11 -7.21 4.88
C GLY A 33 -4.25 -6.04 5.85
N GLY A 34 -3.26 -5.14 5.95
CA GLY A 34 -3.36 -3.91 6.74
C GLY A 34 -4.32 -2.91 6.11
N ALA A 35 -4.98 -2.11 6.97
CA ALA A 35 -5.77 -0.97 6.52
C ALA A 35 -4.93 -0.09 5.58
N MET A 36 -5.58 0.45 4.56
CA MET A 36 -4.96 1.37 3.61
C MET A 36 -4.39 2.58 4.36
N SER A 37 -3.18 3.03 3.98
CA SER A 37 -2.58 4.20 4.62
C SER A 37 -3.33 5.48 4.21
N ALA A 38 -3.39 6.45 5.12
CA ALA A 38 -4.01 7.74 4.81
C ALA A 38 -3.38 8.44 3.60
N ALA A 39 -2.08 8.31 3.40
CA ALA A 39 -1.41 8.83 2.22
C ALA A 39 -1.93 8.17 0.93
N ARG A 40 -2.12 6.84 0.94
CA ARG A 40 -2.67 6.13 -0.21
C ARG A 40 -4.13 6.49 -0.48
N GLU A 41 -4.92 6.71 0.54
CA GLU A 41 -6.31 7.19 0.38
C GLU A 41 -6.37 8.56 -0.31
N VAL A 42 -5.44 9.47 0.03
CA VAL A 42 -5.31 10.78 -0.67
C VAL A 42 -4.97 10.58 -2.14
N ASP A 43 -4.02 9.70 -2.46
CA ASP A 43 -3.65 9.40 -3.85
C ASP A 43 -4.82 8.82 -4.64
N LEU A 44 -5.58 7.90 -4.05
CA LEU A 44 -6.76 7.29 -4.68
C LEU A 44 -7.89 8.30 -4.86
N MET A 45 -8.08 9.22 -3.93
CA MET A 45 -9.04 10.30 -4.08
C MET A 45 -8.64 11.24 -5.24
N ASN A 46 -7.35 11.57 -5.36
CA ASN A 46 -6.85 12.34 -6.50
C ASN A 46 -7.07 11.61 -7.82
N LEU A 47 -6.85 10.29 -7.85
CA LEU A 47 -7.10 9.47 -9.03
C LEU A 47 -8.59 9.47 -9.39
N LEU A 48 -9.50 9.35 -8.42
CA LEU A 48 -10.94 9.48 -8.65
C LEU A 48 -11.29 10.82 -9.30
N VAL A 49 -10.78 11.93 -8.76
CA VAL A 49 -11.13 13.27 -9.26
C VAL A 49 -10.49 13.54 -10.61
N GLN A 50 -9.21 13.22 -10.81
CA GLN A 50 -8.48 13.62 -12.01
C GLN A 50 -8.64 12.63 -13.16
N ASP A 51 -8.46 11.34 -12.90
CA ASP A 51 -8.46 10.32 -13.95
C ASP A 51 -9.88 9.85 -14.27
N CYS A 52 -10.63 9.39 -13.28
CA CYS A 52 -12.03 9.00 -13.49
C CYS A 52 -12.89 10.22 -13.87
N GLY A 53 -12.64 11.37 -13.20
CA GLY A 53 -13.34 12.63 -13.48
C GLY A 53 -13.11 13.16 -14.89
N SER A 54 -12.01 12.82 -15.55
CA SER A 54 -11.76 13.22 -16.95
C SER A 54 -12.85 12.76 -17.90
N CYS A 55 -13.45 11.60 -17.64
CA CYS A 55 -14.56 11.04 -18.41
C CYS A 55 -15.92 11.18 -17.71
N HIS A 56 -15.95 10.99 -16.39
CA HIS A 56 -17.19 11.00 -15.60
C HIS A 56 -17.57 12.39 -15.06
N GLY A 57 -16.80 13.43 -15.43
CA GLY A 57 -16.92 14.78 -14.91
C GLY A 57 -16.18 14.97 -13.59
N LEU A 58 -15.48 16.10 -13.41
CA LEU A 58 -14.68 16.40 -12.20
C LEU A 58 -15.53 16.44 -10.92
N THR A 59 -16.82 16.63 -11.04
CA THR A 59 -17.83 16.56 -9.98
C THR A 59 -18.70 15.30 -10.07
N MET A 60 -18.28 14.29 -10.83
CA MET A 60 -18.98 13.03 -11.07
C MET A 60 -20.38 13.17 -11.66
N ASN A 61 -20.73 14.32 -12.23
CA ASN A 61 -22.04 14.57 -12.86
C ASN A 61 -22.18 14.00 -14.26
N GLY A 62 -21.17 13.28 -14.74
CA GLY A 62 -21.15 12.72 -16.09
C GLY A 62 -20.40 13.61 -17.08
N GLY A 63 -20.10 13.03 -18.23
CA GLY A 63 -19.38 13.62 -19.33
C GLY A 63 -19.38 12.63 -20.49
N LEU A 64 -18.21 12.20 -20.94
CA LEU A 64 -18.08 11.07 -21.88
C LEU A 64 -18.60 9.77 -21.24
N GLY A 65 -18.30 9.57 -19.94
CA GLY A 65 -18.85 8.49 -19.13
C GLY A 65 -20.15 8.90 -18.40
N SER A 66 -20.88 7.91 -17.89
CA SER A 66 -22.11 8.12 -17.13
C SER A 66 -21.84 8.82 -15.78
N PRO A 67 -22.82 9.50 -15.18
CA PRO A 67 -22.69 10.06 -13.84
C PRO A 67 -22.40 8.99 -12.80
N LEU A 68 -21.51 9.34 -11.84
CA LEU A 68 -21.12 8.49 -10.71
C LEU A 68 -21.54 9.08 -9.37
N LEU A 69 -22.58 9.89 -9.36
CA LEU A 69 -23.16 10.42 -8.11
C LEU A 69 -23.80 9.30 -7.29
N PRO A 70 -23.91 9.44 -5.95
CA PRO A 70 -24.55 8.45 -5.09
C PRO A 70 -25.91 7.98 -5.59
N ALA A 71 -26.76 8.89 -6.05
CA ALA A 71 -28.08 8.58 -6.59
C ALA A 71 -28.02 7.69 -7.84
N ASN A 72 -26.98 7.83 -8.68
CA ASN A 72 -26.80 7.01 -9.89
C ASN A 72 -26.22 5.61 -9.57
N LEU A 73 -25.64 5.47 -8.39
CA LEU A 73 -25.02 4.24 -7.89
C LEU A 73 -25.90 3.52 -6.86
N GLU A 74 -27.09 4.05 -6.59
CA GLU A 74 -28.05 3.41 -5.69
C GLU A 74 -28.42 2.02 -6.24
N GLY A 75 -28.53 1.03 -5.35
CA GLY A 75 -28.83 -0.35 -5.71
C GLY A 75 -27.70 -1.12 -6.39
N LYS A 76 -26.55 -0.50 -6.67
CA LYS A 76 -25.37 -1.20 -7.20
C LYS A 76 -24.48 -1.68 -6.07
N ASP A 77 -24.05 -2.94 -6.11
CA ASP A 77 -23.14 -3.51 -5.14
C ASP A 77 -21.73 -2.91 -5.28
N VAL A 78 -21.06 -2.72 -4.16
CA VAL A 78 -19.70 -2.16 -4.12
C VAL A 78 -18.72 -3.05 -4.87
N GLU A 79 -18.89 -4.35 -4.74
CA GLU A 79 -18.07 -5.37 -5.40
C GLU A 79 -18.21 -5.29 -6.92
N VAL A 80 -19.45 -5.15 -7.42
CA VAL A 80 -19.71 -4.98 -8.87
C VAL A 80 -19.08 -3.70 -9.40
N LEU A 81 -19.15 -2.61 -8.62
CA LEU A 81 -18.50 -1.35 -9.02
C LEU A 81 -16.98 -1.47 -9.02
N ALA A 82 -16.41 -2.20 -8.05
CA ALA A 82 -14.97 -2.44 -7.99
C ALA A 82 -14.50 -3.30 -9.17
N ASP A 83 -15.25 -4.32 -9.56
CA ASP A 83 -14.96 -5.13 -10.75
C ASP A 83 -15.00 -4.31 -12.02
N VAL A 84 -15.98 -3.42 -12.17
CA VAL A 84 -16.05 -2.49 -13.31
C VAL A 84 -14.86 -1.55 -13.36
N ILE A 85 -14.38 -1.05 -12.21
CA ILE A 85 -13.17 -0.25 -12.15
C ILE A 85 -11.96 -1.08 -12.58
N LEU A 86 -11.81 -2.30 -12.04
CA LEU A 86 -10.63 -3.13 -12.30
C LEU A 86 -10.58 -3.64 -13.74
N ASP A 87 -11.68 -4.09 -14.28
CA ASP A 87 -11.72 -4.79 -15.56
C ASP A 87 -12.18 -3.92 -16.73
N GLY A 88 -12.65 -2.69 -16.42
CA GLY A 88 -13.25 -1.82 -17.42
C GLY A 88 -14.58 -2.38 -17.94
N ILE A 89 -15.09 -1.79 -19.02
CA ILE A 89 -16.28 -2.28 -19.73
C ILE A 89 -15.88 -2.58 -21.16
N PRO A 90 -15.91 -3.85 -21.60
CA PRO A 90 -15.56 -4.23 -22.95
C PRO A 90 -16.31 -3.40 -24.00
N GLU A 91 -15.64 -3.09 -25.10
CA GLU A 91 -16.18 -2.32 -26.24
C GLU A 91 -16.60 -0.88 -25.91
N THR A 92 -16.16 -0.35 -24.75
CA THR A 92 -16.39 1.04 -24.34
C THR A 92 -15.06 1.75 -24.04
N PRO A 93 -15.06 3.11 -23.95
CA PRO A 93 -13.88 3.86 -23.53
C PRO A 93 -13.46 3.63 -22.07
N MET A 94 -14.26 2.95 -21.23
CA MET A 94 -13.90 2.67 -19.84
C MET A 94 -12.75 1.65 -19.78
N PRO A 95 -11.52 2.07 -19.42
CA PRO A 95 -10.36 1.18 -19.44
C PRO A 95 -10.29 0.32 -18.19
N PRO A 96 -9.56 -0.82 -18.23
CA PRO A 96 -9.25 -1.61 -17.05
C PRO A 96 -8.15 -0.95 -16.21
N TRP A 97 -8.30 -0.97 -14.89
CA TRP A 97 -7.35 -0.41 -13.93
C TRP A 97 -6.59 -1.47 -13.12
N ARG A 98 -6.81 -2.75 -13.38
CA ARG A 98 -6.19 -3.87 -12.64
C ARG A 98 -4.66 -3.84 -12.62
N GLY A 99 -4.01 -3.21 -13.58
CA GLY A 99 -2.56 -3.00 -13.61
C GLY A 99 -2.05 -1.92 -12.65
N GLN A 100 -2.93 -1.07 -12.11
CA GLN A 100 -2.59 0.09 -11.27
C GLN A 100 -3.26 0.04 -9.90
N LEU A 101 -4.36 -0.68 -9.76
CA LEU A 101 -5.17 -0.79 -8.54
C LEU A 101 -5.27 -2.24 -8.09
N SER A 102 -5.19 -2.46 -6.78
CA SER A 102 -5.57 -3.71 -6.14
C SER A 102 -7.09 -3.78 -5.95
N GLU A 103 -7.61 -4.98 -5.67
CA GLU A 103 -9.03 -5.17 -5.35
C GLU A 103 -9.47 -4.36 -4.13
N ALA A 104 -8.63 -4.28 -3.09
CA ALA A 104 -8.91 -3.50 -1.90
C ALA A 104 -9.04 -2.00 -2.19
N GLU A 105 -8.19 -1.48 -3.09
CA GLU A 105 -8.24 -0.08 -3.53
C GLU A 105 -9.46 0.20 -4.38
N ALA A 106 -9.80 -0.66 -5.32
CA ALA A 106 -11.00 -0.52 -6.13
C ALA A 106 -12.27 -0.58 -5.28
N LEU A 107 -12.35 -1.48 -4.30
CA LEU A 107 -13.43 -1.53 -3.31
C LEU A 107 -13.54 -0.24 -2.50
N TRP A 108 -12.39 0.31 -2.07
CA TRP A 108 -12.37 1.58 -1.35
C TRP A 108 -12.89 2.72 -2.23
N MET A 109 -12.41 2.82 -3.47
CA MET A 109 -12.86 3.83 -4.45
C MET A 109 -14.37 3.72 -4.72
N ALA A 110 -14.88 2.51 -4.95
CA ALA A 110 -16.31 2.26 -5.14
C ALA A 110 -17.14 2.73 -3.93
N ARG A 111 -16.65 2.52 -2.71
CA ARG A 111 -17.30 3.03 -1.50
C ARG A 111 -17.28 4.56 -1.43
N GLN A 112 -16.18 5.22 -1.83
CA GLN A 112 -16.13 6.68 -1.86
C GLN A 112 -17.13 7.25 -2.86
N LEU A 113 -17.21 6.69 -4.07
CA LEU A 113 -18.20 7.09 -5.07
C LEU A 113 -19.65 6.98 -4.54
N LYS A 114 -19.98 5.88 -3.85
CA LYS A 114 -21.31 5.69 -3.26
C LYS A 114 -21.61 6.65 -2.10
N LYS A 115 -20.60 7.17 -1.42
CA LYS A 115 -20.77 8.22 -0.40
C LYS A 115 -20.90 9.61 -1.00
N GLY A 116 -20.37 9.81 -2.18
CA GLY A 116 -20.15 11.09 -2.81
C GLY A 116 -18.72 11.62 -2.50
N ILE A 117 -18.06 12.09 -3.54
CA ILE A 117 -16.77 12.78 -3.45
C ILE A 117 -17.04 14.26 -3.53
N GLU A 118 -16.72 14.99 -2.47
CA GLU A 118 -16.79 16.44 -2.37
C GLU A 118 -15.39 17.06 -2.43
#